data_41e458de3ffe1a5e7c4c9f6a8200cbad
#
_entry.id   41e458de3ffe1a5e7c4c9f6a8200cbad
#
_cell.length_a   1.000
_cell.length_b   1.000
_cell.length_c   1.000
_cell.angle_alpha   90.00
_cell.angle_beta   90.00
_cell.angle_gamma   90.00
#
_symmetry.space_group_name_H-M   'P 1'
#
loop_
_entity.id
_entity.type
_entity.pdbx_description
1 polymer ?
#
loop_
_entity_poly.entity_id
_entity_poly.type
_entity_poly.pdbx_seq_one_letter_code
_entity_poly.pdbx_strand_id
1 'polypeptide(L)'
;LRNDGRIWVPNIKEDAISIREGKITPLDISEKNRDYFLERRYPAFGNLVPRDVASRAAKERCDAGFGVNATGEAVYLDFAAAIIRYGKEEAHIKGEDESNQDLVNKLGTSVIKKKYGNLFQMYEKIVDQNPYKTPMMIYPAVHYTMGGIWVDYNLMTTIPGLYAIGEANFSDHGANRLGASALMQGLADGYFVLPYTIGDYLSDDISTGPISTDTIEFENAESEAIKKLDFFVNNKGKHSVDYFHKKLGKIMWNKCGMARNSKELNEAINEISELRKLFWKEVKVPGSKDEFNEELAKAGRVADFLELGELFAKDALSREESCGGHFRDEYQTAEGEAMRDKNYQFVSAWEYTGEPKDAILHKEELNYNDIEVKERSYK
;
A
#
# COMPACT_ATOMS: atom_id res chain seq x y z
N LEU A 1 11.94 -12.77 7.87
CA LEU A 1 11.81 -11.85 9.02
C LEU A 1 10.72 -12.29 9.99
N ARG A 2 9.47 -12.45 9.54
CA ARG A 2 8.33 -12.75 10.42
C ARG A 2 8.34 -14.16 11.06
N ASN A 3 9.15 -15.07 10.56
CA ASN A 3 9.37 -16.38 11.20
C ASN A 3 10.28 -16.30 12.44
N ASP A 4 11.17 -15.32 12.47
CA ASP A 4 12.19 -15.19 13.48
C ASP A 4 12.02 -13.94 14.35
N GLY A 5 11.38 -12.90 13.81
CA GLY A 5 11.08 -11.68 14.55
C GLY A 5 9.71 -11.70 15.19
N ARG A 6 9.60 -11.21 16.42
CA ARG A 6 8.33 -11.03 17.15
C ARG A 6 7.90 -9.57 17.11
N ILE A 7 6.62 -9.33 16.82
CA ILE A 7 6.06 -7.97 16.71
C ILE A 7 5.34 -7.62 18.02
N TRP A 8 5.71 -6.47 18.61
CA TRP A 8 5.11 -6.02 19.86
C TRP A 8 5.05 -4.48 20.00
N VAL A 9 4.26 -4.04 20.98
CA VAL A 9 4.24 -2.67 21.51
C VAL A 9 4.24 -2.76 23.04
N PRO A 10 4.55 -1.67 23.81
CA PRO A 10 4.30 -1.65 25.24
C PRO A 10 2.83 -1.95 25.56
N ASN A 11 2.54 -2.65 26.64
CA ASN A 11 1.16 -2.98 27.03
C ASN A 11 0.45 -1.82 27.76
N ILE A 12 1.16 -0.76 28.12
CA ILE A 12 0.63 0.48 28.68
C ILE A 12 1.05 1.69 27.86
N LYS A 13 0.16 2.69 27.75
CA LYS A 13 0.38 3.87 26.90
C LYS A 13 1.48 4.77 27.42
N GLU A 14 1.62 4.87 28.72
CA GLU A 14 2.63 5.69 29.41
C GLU A 14 4.04 5.26 29.01
N ASP A 15 4.30 3.96 28.86
CA ASP A 15 5.58 3.44 28.38
C ASP A 15 5.82 3.84 26.92
N ALA A 16 4.82 3.74 26.06
CA ALA A 16 4.92 4.17 24.68
C ALA A 16 5.20 5.68 24.56
N ILE A 17 4.56 6.51 25.39
CA ILE A 17 4.82 7.94 25.49
C ILE A 17 6.26 8.20 25.96
N SER A 18 6.70 7.50 27.01
CA SER A 18 8.05 7.64 27.57
C SER A 18 9.15 7.27 26.57
N ILE A 19 8.90 6.24 25.73
CA ILE A 19 9.78 5.87 24.61
C ILE A 19 9.85 6.99 23.57
N ARG A 20 8.70 7.53 23.15
CA ARG A 20 8.62 8.64 22.18
C ARG A 20 9.36 9.89 22.64
N GLU A 21 9.32 10.16 23.92
CA GLU A 21 10.00 11.28 24.56
C GLU A 21 11.48 11.01 24.87
N GLY A 22 11.97 9.79 24.58
CA GLY A 22 13.35 9.39 24.84
C GLY A 22 13.71 9.23 26.34
N LYS A 23 12.70 9.10 27.19
CA LYS A 23 12.89 8.90 28.64
C LYS A 23 13.30 7.49 29.00
N ILE A 24 12.83 6.51 28.24
CA ILE A 24 13.17 5.10 28.35
C ILE A 24 13.43 4.51 26.96
N THR A 25 14.10 3.37 26.93
CA THR A 25 14.40 2.60 25.71
C THR A 25 13.53 1.35 25.61
N PRO A 26 13.39 0.70 24.46
CA PRO A 26 12.68 -0.58 24.35
C PRO A 26 13.29 -1.68 25.23
N LEU A 27 14.57 -1.55 25.62
CA LEU A 27 15.24 -2.53 26.48
C LEU A 27 14.80 -2.42 27.94
N ASP A 28 14.28 -1.27 28.35
CA ASP A 28 13.75 -1.04 29.70
C ASP A 28 12.36 -1.67 29.88
N ILE A 29 11.70 -2.08 28.78
CA ILE A 29 10.40 -2.76 28.82
C ILE A 29 10.60 -4.26 29.05
N SER A 30 10.24 -4.73 30.24
CA SER A 30 10.29 -6.15 30.57
C SER A 30 9.37 -6.99 29.68
N GLU A 31 9.70 -8.26 29.46
CA GLU A 31 8.92 -9.19 28.60
C GLU A 31 7.43 -9.23 28.96
N LYS A 32 7.07 -9.23 30.23
CA LYS A 32 5.69 -9.22 30.73
C LYS A 32 4.90 -7.93 30.40
N ASN A 33 5.62 -6.85 30.09
CA ASN A 33 5.05 -5.54 29.74
C ASN A 33 5.01 -5.30 28.24
N ARG A 34 5.28 -6.33 27.43
CA ARG A 34 5.20 -6.31 25.97
C ARG A 34 3.89 -6.94 25.50
N ASP A 35 3.11 -6.22 24.70
CA ASP A 35 1.94 -6.78 24.01
C ASP A 35 2.36 -7.35 22.66
N TYR A 36 2.50 -8.66 22.58
CA TYR A 36 2.68 -9.41 21.34
C TYR A 36 1.33 -9.62 20.68
N PHE A 37 0.73 -8.53 20.21
CA PHE A 37 -0.67 -8.44 19.81
C PHE A 37 -1.09 -9.41 18.69
N LEU A 38 -0.18 -9.79 17.77
CA LEU A 38 -0.48 -10.80 16.75
C LEU A 38 -0.56 -12.21 17.34
N GLU A 39 0.40 -12.56 18.22
CA GLU A 39 0.40 -13.86 18.90
C GLU A 39 -0.81 -14.01 19.82
N ARG A 40 -1.20 -12.92 20.49
CA ARG A 40 -2.37 -12.90 21.37
C ARG A 40 -3.70 -13.02 20.64
N ARG A 41 -3.84 -12.33 19.49
CA ARG A 41 -5.08 -12.32 18.70
C ARG A 41 -5.25 -13.55 17.82
N TYR A 42 -4.15 -14.07 17.31
CA TYR A 42 -4.11 -15.14 16.33
C TYR A 42 -3.16 -16.27 16.78
N PRO A 43 -3.52 -17.03 17.85
CA PRO A 43 -2.60 -18.00 18.44
C PRO A 43 -2.08 -19.07 17.47
N ALA A 44 -2.91 -19.45 16.49
CA ALA A 44 -2.54 -20.48 15.50
C ALA A 44 -1.48 -20.00 14.48
N PHE A 45 -1.44 -18.69 14.18
CA PHE A 45 -0.58 -18.11 13.15
C PHE A 45 0.46 -17.14 13.71
N GLY A 46 0.15 -16.47 14.82
CA GLY A 46 1.02 -15.46 15.42
C GLY A 46 1.49 -14.41 14.41
N ASN A 47 2.79 -14.20 14.33
CA ASN A 47 3.39 -13.27 13.39
C ASN A 47 3.28 -13.71 11.91
N LEU A 48 2.78 -14.92 11.62
CA LEU A 48 2.63 -15.46 10.27
C LEU A 48 1.26 -15.19 9.64
N VAL A 49 0.34 -14.54 10.34
CA VAL A 49 -0.93 -14.08 9.73
C VAL A 49 -0.67 -13.30 8.45
N PRO A 50 -1.59 -13.26 7.47
CA PRO A 50 -1.43 -12.49 6.24
C PRO A 50 -1.01 -11.04 6.48
N ARG A 51 -0.35 -10.45 5.50
CA ARG A 51 0.23 -9.10 5.65
C ARG A 51 -0.83 -8.03 5.89
N ASP A 52 -1.97 -8.14 5.25
CA ASP A 52 -3.12 -7.25 5.43
C ASP A 52 -3.61 -7.28 6.89
N VAL A 53 -3.76 -8.46 7.47
CA VAL A 53 -4.16 -8.65 8.88
C VAL A 53 -3.11 -8.08 9.83
N ALA A 54 -1.84 -8.41 9.63
CA ALA A 54 -0.74 -7.92 10.48
C ALA A 54 -0.59 -6.40 10.41
N SER A 55 -0.70 -5.81 9.22
CA SER A 55 -0.58 -4.36 9.02
C SER A 55 -1.75 -3.60 9.64
N ARG A 56 -2.97 -4.10 9.49
CA ARG A 56 -4.16 -3.53 10.13
C ARG A 56 -4.05 -3.57 11.65
N ALA A 57 -3.65 -4.71 12.22
CA ALA A 57 -3.46 -4.85 13.66
C ALA A 57 -2.36 -3.91 14.20
N ALA A 58 -1.26 -3.72 13.45
CA ALA A 58 -0.21 -2.79 13.84
C ALA A 58 -0.69 -1.33 13.79
N LYS A 59 -1.42 -0.93 12.72
CA LYS A 59 -2.00 0.41 12.64
C LYS A 59 -2.97 0.68 13.78
N GLU A 60 -3.85 -0.27 14.10
CA GLU A 60 -4.79 -0.16 15.22
C GLU A 60 -4.05 0.09 16.56
N ARG A 61 -2.91 -0.58 16.81
CA ARG A 61 -2.11 -0.31 18.00
C ARG A 61 -1.53 1.10 18.00
N CYS A 62 -1.07 1.58 16.85
CA CYS A 62 -0.58 2.96 16.71
C CYS A 62 -1.70 3.97 16.94
N ASP A 63 -2.85 3.81 16.31
CA ASP A 63 -4.03 4.69 16.44
C ASP A 63 -4.57 4.70 17.89
N ALA A 64 -4.48 3.57 18.59
CA ALA A 64 -4.80 3.46 20.02
C ALA A 64 -3.77 4.12 20.96
N GLY A 65 -2.67 4.68 20.42
CA GLY A 65 -1.68 5.42 21.18
C GLY A 65 -0.47 4.62 21.70
N PHE A 66 -0.32 3.36 21.26
CA PHE A 66 0.79 2.47 21.65
C PHE A 66 1.99 2.51 20.69
N GLY A 67 1.95 3.34 19.66
CA GLY A 67 3.07 3.47 18.71
C GLY A 67 4.34 4.06 19.35
N VAL A 68 5.51 3.63 18.87
CA VAL A 68 6.79 3.80 19.57
C VAL A 68 7.79 4.76 18.93
N ASN A 69 7.61 5.17 17.68
CA ASN A 69 8.47 6.20 17.08
C ASN A 69 7.98 7.61 17.46
N ALA A 70 8.74 8.65 17.10
CA ALA A 70 8.43 10.05 17.45
C ALA A 70 7.00 10.50 17.05
N THR A 71 6.44 9.94 15.97
CA THR A 71 5.07 10.23 15.51
C THR A 71 4.02 9.31 16.12
N GLY A 72 4.41 8.25 16.82
CA GLY A 72 3.50 7.22 17.33
C GLY A 72 2.99 6.23 16.28
N GLU A 73 3.66 6.15 15.14
CA GLU A 73 3.21 5.37 13.97
C GLU A 73 4.07 4.11 13.70
N ALA A 74 4.81 3.61 14.69
CA ALA A 74 5.61 2.39 14.53
C ALA A 74 5.34 1.37 15.64
N VAL A 75 5.62 0.11 15.33
CA VAL A 75 5.66 -1.01 16.28
C VAL A 75 7.05 -1.65 16.26
N TYR A 76 7.41 -2.41 17.28
CA TYR A 76 8.69 -3.10 17.34
C TYR A 76 8.65 -4.45 16.61
N LEU A 77 9.75 -4.77 15.92
CA LEU A 77 10.09 -6.11 15.42
C LEU A 77 11.40 -6.55 16.11
N ASP A 78 11.30 -7.57 16.96
CA ASP A 78 12.34 -7.98 17.90
C ASP A 78 12.88 -9.36 17.53
N PHE A 79 14.20 -9.49 17.45
CA PHE A 79 14.90 -10.73 17.12
C PHE A 79 15.59 -11.37 18.33
N ALA A 80 15.49 -10.81 19.55
CA ALA A 80 16.18 -11.31 20.72
C ALA A 80 15.86 -12.79 21.00
N ALA A 81 14.60 -13.17 20.94
CA ALA A 81 14.18 -14.56 21.14
C ALA A 81 14.75 -15.52 20.08
N ALA A 82 14.82 -15.09 18.82
CA ALA A 82 15.39 -15.87 17.74
C ALA A 82 16.91 -16.04 17.88
N ILE A 83 17.62 -15.00 18.31
CA ILE A 83 19.05 -15.05 18.60
C ILE A 83 19.32 -16.10 19.67
N ILE A 84 18.56 -16.09 20.78
CA ILE A 84 18.73 -17.08 21.86
C ILE A 84 18.41 -18.48 21.36
N ARG A 85 17.31 -18.66 20.64
CA ARG A 85 16.91 -19.98 20.10
C ARG A 85 17.99 -20.58 19.20
N TYR A 86 18.40 -19.84 18.16
CA TYR A 86 19.44 -20.32 17.25
C TYR A 86 20.80 -20.48 17.92
N GLY A 87 21.09 -19.65 18.91
CA GLY A 87 22.34 -19.80 19.68
C GLY A 87 22.38 -21.09 20.48
N LYS A 88 21.28 -21.47 21.12
CA LYS A 88 21.17 -22.75 21.81
C LYS A 88 21.23 -23.96 20.85
N GLU A 89 20.50 -23.86 19.73
CA GLU A 89 20.55 -24.91 18.68
C GLU A 89 21.98 -25.13 18.16
N GLU A 90 22.72 -24.06 17.86
CA GLU A 90 24.11 -24.13 17.40
C GLU A 90 25.08 -24.64 18.49
N ALA A 91 24.90 -24.22 19.75
CA ALA A 91 25.68 -24.68 20.87
C ALA A 91 25.49 -26.22 21.06
N HIS A 92 24.22 -26.66 21.02
CA HIS A 92 23.89 -28.09 21.09
C HIS A 92 24.56 -28.91 19.98
N ILE A 93 24.46 -28.46 18.73
CA ILE A 93 25.08 -29.13 17.56
C ILE A 93 26.59 -29.23 17.72
N LYS A 94 27.23 -28.23 18.33
CA LYS A 94 28.69 -28.20 18.54
C LYS A 94 29.17 -28.87 19.83
N GLY A 95 28.25 -29.33 20.66
CA GLY A 95 28.57 -29.88 21.98
C GLY A 95 29.13 -28.83 22.96
N GLU A 96 28.75 -27.56 22.79
CA GLU A 96 29.13 -26.42 23.61
C GLU A 96 28.09 -26.16 24.72
N ASP A 97 28.45 -25.35 25.73
CA ASP A 97 27.57 -25.08 26.86
C ASP A 97 26.42 -24.14 26.50
N GLU A 98 25.21 -24.68 26.41
CA GLU A 98 23.96 -23.97 26.14
C GLU A 98 23.53 -22.98 27.27
N SER A 99 24.13 -23.10 28.46
CA SER A 99 23.88 -22.20 29.58
C SER A 99 24.73 -20.92 29.54
N ASN A 100 25.80 -20.93 28.75
CA ASN A 100 26.66 -19.79 28.54
C ASN A 100 25.98 -18.74 27.64
N GLN A 101 25.39 -17.71 28.25
CA GLN A 101 24.58 -16.70 27.57
C GLN A 101 25.40 -15.91 26.53
N ASP A 102 26.67 -15.62 26.78
CA ASP A 102 27.51 -14.85 25.84
C ASP A 102 27.80 -15.70 24.60
N LEU A 103 28.12 -17.00 24.78
CA LEU A 103 28.31 -17.93 23.69
C LEU A 103 27.03 -18.10 22.87
N VAL A 104 25.90 -18.34 23.52
CA VAL A 104 24.58 -18.46 22.88
C VAL A 104 24.25 -17.18 22.06
N ASN A 105 24.43 -16.01 22.63
CA ASN A 105 24.21 -14.74 21.92
C ASN A 105 25.14 -14.59 20.69
N LYS A 106 26.39 -14.95 20.82
CA LYS A 106 27.37 -14.89 19.71
C LYS A 106 27.00 -15.84 18.58
N LEU A 107 26.67 -17.08 18.90
CA LEU A 107 26.28 -18.09 17.91
C LEU A 107 24.98 -17.71 17.20
N GLY A 108 23.94 -17.35 17.95
CA GLY A 108 22.66 -16.94 17.40
C GLY A 108 22.74 -15.68 16.55
N THR A 109 23.52 -14.70 16.98
CA THR A 109 23.79 -13.50 16.15
C THR A 109 24.45 -13.86 14.83
N SER A 110 25.37 -14.85 14.83
CA SER A 110 25.99 -15.33 13.59
C SER A 110 24.97 -15.95 12.64
N VAL A 111 24.03 -16.74 13.15
CA VAL A 111 22.95 -17.34 12.33
C VAL A 111 22.03 -16.26 11.76
N ILE A 112 21.56 -15.34 12.60
CA ILE A 112 20.71 -14.22 12.17
C ILE A 112 21.43 -13.33 11.14
N LYS A 113 22.74 -13.08 11.30
CA LYS A 113 23.56 -12.35 10.34
C LYS A 113 23.63 -13.05 8.97
N LYS A 114 23.75 -14.36 8.92
CA LYS A 114 23.70 -15.11 7.65
C LYS A 114 22.34 -14.99 6.97
N LYS A 115 21.24 -14.96 7.74
CA LYS A 115 19.87 -14.87 7.21
C LYS A 115 19.49 -13.46 6.77
N TYR A 116 19.84 -12.44 7.55
CA TYR A 116 19.27 -11.08 7.44
C TYR A 116 20.31 -9.96 7.49
N GLY A 117 21.61 -10.27 7.45
CA GLY A 117 22.68 -9.31 7.69
C GLY A 117 22.63 -8.08 6.80
N ASN A 118 22.34 -8.25 5.50
CA ASN A 118 22.20 -7.13 4.56
C ASN A 118 21.07 -6.18 4.93
N LEU A 119 19.92 -6.74 5.35
CA LEU A 119 18.77 -5.95 5.77
C LEU A 119 19.06 -5.20 7.07
N PHE A 120 19.70 -5.85 8.05
CA PHE A 120 20.07 -5.24 9.31
C PHE A 120 21.09 -4.12 9.12
N GLN A 121 22.07 -4.32 8.24
CA GLN A 121 23.03 -3.27 7.88
C GLN A 121 22.36 -2.08 7.19
N MET A 122 21.38 -2.33 6.31
CA MET A 122 20.60 -1.26 5.68
C MET A 122 19.80 -0.48 6.72
N TYR A 123 19.12 -1.16 7.64
CA TYR A 123 18.37 -0.53 8.73
C TYR A 123 19.29 0.32 9.62
N GLU A 124 20.43 -0.24 10.04
CA GLU A 124 21.41 0.48 10.88
C GLU A 124 21.94 1.74 10.19
N LYS A 125 22.18 1.70 8.86
CA LYS A 125 22.60 2.88 8.09
C LYS A 125 21.52 3.97 8.00
N ILE A 126 20.24 3.60 8.02
CA ILE A 126 19.12 4.56 7.89
C ILE A 126 18.73 5.14 9.25
N VAL A 127 18.71 4.31 10.29
CA VAL A 127 18.11 4.64 11.61
C VAL A 127 19.17 4.84 12.69
N ASP A 128 20.44 4.49 12.43
CA ASP A 128 21.56 4.51 13.39
C ASP A 128 21.28 3.66 14.65
N GLN A 129 20.59 2.53 14.47
CA GLN A 129 20.29 1.57 15.54
C GLN A 129 20.67 0.16 15.10
N ASN A 130 21.32 -0.58 16.02
CA ASN A 130 21.77 -1.94 15.73
C ASN A 130 20.68 -2.98 16.00
N PRO A 131 20.11 -3.64 14.97
CA PRO A 131 19.00 -4.59 15.13
C PRO A 131 19.33 -5.86 15.91
N TYR A 132 20.61 -6.17 16.11
CA TYR A 132 21.03 -7.29 16.95
C TYR A 132 20.91 -7.01 18.44
N LYS A 133 20.83 -5.72 18.82
CA LYS A 133 20.81 -5.26 20.20
C LYS A 133 19.48 -4.61 20.59
N THR A 134 18.84 -3.93 19.64
CA THR A 134 17.63 -3.15 19.87
C THR A 134 16.55 -3.56 18.87
N PRO A 135 15.29 -3.71 19.28
CA PRO A 135 14.20 -4.01 18.35
C PRO A 135 14.09 -2.97 17.25
N MET A 136 13.83 -3.44 16.01
CA MET A 136 13.61 -2.56 14.86
C MET A 136 12.24 -1.89 14.98
N MET A 137 12.17 -0.61 14.68
CA MET A 137 10.89 0.07 14.47
C MET A 137 10.40 -0.20 13.05
N ILE A 138 9.21 -0.74 12.92
CA ILE A 138 8.56 -1.00 11.64
C ILE A 138 7.21 -0.30 11.58
N TYR A 139 6.82 0.06 10.36
CA TYR A 139 5.58 0.77 10.08
C TYR A 139 4.85 0.11 8.91
N PRO A 140 3.54 -0.07 8.99
CA PRO A 140 2.76 -0.50 7.84
C PRO A 140 2.88 0.51 6.70
N ALA A 141 3.11 0.05 5.49
CA ALA A 141 3.21 0.91 4.32
C ALA A 141 2.43 0.32 3.15
N VAL A 142 1.88 1.19 2.30
CA VAL A 142 1.28 0.79 1.03
C VAL A 142 2.38 0.20 0.15
N HIS A 143 2.09 -0.96 -0.43
CA HIS A 143 3.04 -1.69 -1.27
C HIS A 143 2.52 -1.90 -2.70
N TYR A 144 1.22 -2.13 -2.86
CA TYR A 144 0.59 -2.44 -4.14
C TYR A 144 -0.86 -1.98 -4.12
N THR A 145 -1.32 -1.37 -5.21
CA THR A 145 -2.72 -1.00 -5.39
C THR A 145 -3.42 -2.08 -6.22
N MET A 146 -4.38 -2.77 -5.62
CA MET A 146 -5.24 -3.71 -6.33
C MET A 146 -6.40 -2.93 -6.95
N GLY A 147 -6.60 -3.12 -8.24
CA GLY A 147 -7.47 -2.28 -9.05
C GLY A 147 -6.64 -1.41 -10.00
N GLY A 148 -7.30 -0.76 -10.93
CA GLY A 148 -6.66 0.05 -11.95
C GLY A 148 -7.59 0.32 -13.11
N ILE A 149 -7.05 0.57 -14.29
CA ILE A 149 -7.81 0.80 -15.51
C ILE A 149 -8.48 -0.51 -15.93
N TRP A 150 -9.78 -0.46 -16.22
CA TRP A 150 -10.50 -1.60 -16.77
C TRP A 150 -9.95 -1.96 -18.16
N VAL A 151 -9.75 -3.24 -18.40
CA VAL A 151 -9.32 -3.80 -19.70
C VAL A 151 -10.13 -5.05 -20.03
N ASP A 152 -10.26 -5.35 -21.30
CA ASP A 152 -10.77 -6.63 -21.76
C ASP A 152 -9.72 -7.77 -21.65
N TYR A 153 -10.06 -8.98 -22.07
CA TYR A 153 -9.13 -10.12 -22.07
C TYR A 153 -7.92 -9.96 -23.01
N ASN A 154 -7.94 -8.96 -23.90
CA ASN A 154 -6.84 -8.59 -24.78
C ASN A 154 -5.99 -7.44 -24.19
N LEU A 155 -6.23 -7.04 -22.95
CA LEU A 155 -5.59 -5.93 -22.23
C LEU A 155 -5.87 -4.55 -22.85
N MET A 156 -6.85 -4.44 -23.72
CA MET A 156 -7.27 -3.18 -24.32
C MET A 156 -8.28 -2.47 -23.41
N THR A 157 -8.11 -1.17 -23.23
CA THR A 157 -9.05 -0.33 -22.47
C THR A 157 -10.30 -0.04 -23.32
N THR A 158 -11.23 0.74 -22.76
CA THR A 158 -12.38 1.26 -23.53
C THR A 158 -12.00 2.23 -24.65
N ILE A 159 -10.73 2.68 -24.69
CA ILE A 159 -10.20 3.50 -25.78
C ILE A 159 -9.46 2.59 -26.77
N PRO A 160 -9.92 2.44 -28.01
CA PRO A 160 -9.27 1.57 -29.00
C PRO A 160 -7.79 1.92 -29.20
N GLY A 161 -6.94 0.89 -29.18
CA GLY A 161 -5.48 1.04 -29.33
C GLY A 161 -4.74 1.47 -28.04
N LEU A 162 -5.43 1.72 -26.93
CA LEU A 162 -4.84 1.97 -25.62
C LEU A 162 -4.90 0.71 -24.77
N TYR A 163 -3.74 0.22 -24.33
CA TYR A 163 -3.59 -0.99 -23.51
C TYR A 163 -3.07 -0.64 -22.13
N ALA A 164 -3.49 -1.38 -21.09
CA ALA A 164 -2.95 -1.27 -19.76
C ALA A 164 -2.52 -2.65 -19.26
N ILE A 165 -1.28 -2.75 -18.76
CA ILE A 165 -0.67 -4.01 -18.31
C ILE A 165 -0.14 -3.91 -16.88
N GLY A 166 0.03 -5.04 -16.22
CA GLY A 166 0.56 -5.13 -14.86
C GLY A 166 -0.30 -4.39 -13.85
N GLU A 167 0.32 -3.71 -12.90
CA GLU A 167 -0.39 -2.98 -11.83
C GLU A 167 -1.25 -1.81 -12.32
N ALA A 168 -1.06 -1.34 -13.56
CA ALA A 168 -1.85 -0.26 -14.14
C ALA A 168 -3.27 -0.69 -14.50
N ASN A 169 -3.50 -1.97 -14.81
CA ASN A 169 -4.84 -2.50 -15.10
C ASN A 169 -5.55 -2.95 -13.81
N PHE A 170 -6.88 -3.17 -13.90
CA PHE A 170 -7.70 -3.58 -12.75
C PHE A 170 -7.35 -4.96 -12.18
N SER A 171 -6.60 -5.73 -12.93
CA SER A 171 -5.96 -6.99 -12.57
C SER A 171 -6.89 -8.11 -12.07
N ASP A 172 -6.44 -9.34 -12.26
CA ASP A 172 -7.06 -10.59 -11.81
C ASP A 172 -6.75 -10.95 -10.35
N HIS A 173 -6.13 -10.04 -9.59
CA HIS A 173 -5.79 -10.29 -8.19
C HIS A 173 -6.98 -10.24 -7.23
N GLY A 174 -8.11 -9.72 -7.66
CA GLY A 174 -9.28 -9.52 -6.83
C GLY A 174 -8.99 -8.62 -5.61
N ALA A 175 -9.62 -8.93 -4.50
CA ALA A 175 -9.51 -8.12 -3.29
C ALA A 175 -8.19 -8.30 -2.51
N ASN A 176 -7.36 -9.30 -2.84
CA ASN A 176 -6.11 -9.54 -2.14
C ASN A 176 -5.08 -10.29 -2.99
N ARG A 177 -4.04 -9.59 -3.38
CA ARG A 177 -2.95 -10.12 -4.19
C ARG A 177 -2.10 -11.14 -3.42
N LEU A 178 -1.83 -12.29 -4.02
CA LEU A 178 -0.89 -13.28 -3.51
C LEU A 178 0.56 -12.80 -3.63
N GLY A 179 1.43 -13.30 -2.75
CA GLY A 179 2.86 -13.00 -2.81
C GLY A 179 3.47 -13.41 -4.16
N ALA A 180 4.31 -12.55 -4.72
CA ALA A 180 5.00 -12.70 -6.02
C ALA A 180 4.10 -12.66 -7.28
N SER A 181 2.76 -12.71 -7.19
CA SER A 181 1.88 -12.74 -8.36
C SER A 181 1.89 -11.45 -9.18
N ALA A 182 2.21 -10.30 -8.61
CA ALA A 182 2.28 -9.03 -9.34
C ALA A 182 3.32 -9.05 -10.48
N LEU A 183 4.53 -9.53 -10.19
CA LEU A 183 5.56 -9.67 -11.21
C LEU A 183 5.19 -10.72 -12.26
N MET A 184 4.58 -11.83 -11.85
CA MET A 184 4.08 -12.85 -12.79
C MET A 184 3.04 -12.27 -13.72
N GLN A 185 2.07 -11.51 -13.21
CA GLN A 185 1.06 -10.84 -14.04
C GLN A 185 1.72 -9.90 -15.04
N GLY A 186 2.55 -8.95 -14.59
CA GLY A 186 3.18 -7.99 -15.50
C GLY A 186 4.05 -8.65 -16.58
N LEU A 187 4.71 -9.77 -16.26
CA LEU A 187 5.46 -10.57 -17.23
C LEU A 187 4.52 -11.32 -18.20
N ALA A 188 3.43 -11.91 -17.70
CA ALA A 188 2.45 -12.60 -18.53
C ALA A 188 1.78 -11.62 -19.50
N ASP A 189 1.31 -10.50 -19.02
CA ASP A 189 0.69 -9.43 -19.82
C ASP A 189 1.65 -8.95 -20.92
N GLY A 190 2.88 -8.62 -20.56
CA GLY A 190 3.87 -8.03 -21.47
C GLY A 190 4.49 -9.02 -22.47
N TYR A 191 4.70 -10.29 -22.09
CA TYR A 191 5.37 -11.27 -22.94
C TYR A 191 4.42 -12.22 -23.68
N PHE A 192 3.28 -12.57 -23.07
CA PHE A 192 2.42 -13.62 -23.62
C PHE A 192 1.09 -13.10 -24.17
N VAL A 193 0.61 -11.92 -23.75
CA VAL A 193 -0.67 -11.39 -24.23
C VAL A 193 -0.44 -10.21 -25.18
N LEU A 194 0.21 -9.15 -24.73
CA LEU A 194 0.34 -7.88 -25.44
C LEU A 194 0.90 -7.99 -26.88
N PRO A 195 1.95 -8.81 -27.19
CA PRO A 195 2.48 -8.91 -28.53
C PRO A 195 1.45 -9.45 -29.55
N TYR A 196 0.59 -10.35 -29.12
CA TYR A 196 -0.46 -10.90 -29.99
C TYR A 196 -1.60 -9.91 -30.18
N THR A 197 -2.07 -9.28 -29.12
CA THR A 197 -3.19 -8.34 -29.17
C THR A 197 -2.86 -7.09 -29.99
N ILE A 198 -1.63 -6.57 -29.89
CA ILE A 198 -1.17 -5.46 -30.74
C ILE A 198 -1.10 -5.92 -32.20
N GLY A 199 -0.55 -7.10 -32.47
CA GLY A 199 -0.47 -7.66 -33.82
C GLY A 199 -1.86 -7.83 -34.46
N ASP A 200 -2.81 -8.37 -33.71
CA ASP A 200 -4.19 -8.56 -34.17
C ASP A 200 -4.88 -7.21 -34.43
N TYR A 201 -4.72 -6.24 -33.50
CA TYR A 201 -5.30 -4.91 -33.64
C TYR A 201 -4.79 -4.15 -34.87
N LEU A 202 -3.51 -4.30 -35.19
CA LEU A 202 -2.88 -3.61 -36.31
C LEU A 202 -2.98 -4.40 -37.65
N SER A 203 -3.51 -5.61 -37.67
CA SER A 203 -3.46 -6.50 -38.82
C SER A 203 -4.08 -5.88 -40.07
N ASP A 204 -5.18 -5.17 -39.94
CA ASP A 204 -5.88 -4.53 -41.05
C ASP A 204 -5.24 -3.18 -41.47
N ASP A 205 -4.45 -2.56 -40.59
CA ASP A 205 -3.86 -1.24 -40.82
C ASP A 205 -2.39 -1.25 -41.27
N ILE A 206 -1.73 -2.40 -41.24
CA ILE A 206 -0.30 -2.53 -41.62
C ILE A 206 -0.02 -2.00 -43.04
N SER A 207 -0.97 -2.10 -43.95
CA SER A 207 -0.83 -1.66 -45.35
C SER A 207 -1.18 -0.17 -45.55
N THR A 208 -1.77 0.52 -44.59
CA THR A 208 -2.27 1.88 -44.76
C THR A 208 -1.16 2.95 -44.59
N GLY A 209 0.00 2.57 -44.06
CA GLY A 209 1.11 3.47 -43.77
C GLY A 209 0.88 4.28 -42.48
N PRO A 210 1.83 5.17 -42.13
CA PRO A 210 1.71 5.98 -40.93
C PRO A 210 0.57 7.00 -41.04
N ILE A 211 -0.17 7.14 -39.93
CA ILE A 211 -1.20 8.18 -39.80
C ILE A 211 -0.52 9.55 -39.74
N SER A 212 -1.00 10.54 -40.53
CA SER A 212 -0.51 11.91 -40.43
C SER A 212 -0.84 12.51 -39.06
N THR A 213 0.12 13.20 -38.48
CA THR A 213 -0.08 14.01 -37.26
C THR A 213 -0.59 15.41 -37.58
N ASP A 214 -0.73 15.78 -38.88
CA ASP A 214 -1.24 17.08 -39.34
C ASP A 214 -2.78 17.05 -39.39
N THR A 215 -3.42 16.66 -38.28
CA THR A 215 -4.87 16.65 -38.15
C THR A 215 -5.32 17.45 -36.95
N ILE A 216 -6.57 17.92 -36.98
CA ILE A 216 -7.14 18.75 -35.92
C ILE A 216 -7.15 18.08 -34.54
N GLU A 217 -7.20 16.74 -34.51
CA GLU A 217 -7.18 15.96 -33.28
C GLU A 217 -5.82 16.07 -32.58
N PHE A 218 -4.72 15.99 -33.35
CA PHE A 218 -3.38 16.16 -32.82
C PHE A 218 -3.13 17.60 -32.40
N GLU A 219 -3.54 18.59 -33.20
CA GLU A 219 -3.43 20.02 -32.84
C GLU A 219 -4.18 20.35 -31.56
N ASN A 220 -5.38 19.81 -31.39
CA ASN A 220 -6.18 19.99 -30.19
C ASN A 220 -5.51 19.36 -28.97
N ALA A 221 -5.03 18.12 -29.07
CA ALA A 221 -4.37 17.42 -27.98
C ALA A 221 -3.09 18.15 -27.54
N GLU A 222 -2.25 18.61 -28.51
CA GLU A 222 -1.08 19.42 -28.22
C GLU A 222 -1.44 20.75 -27.53
N SER A 223 -2.46 21.44 -28.06
CA SER A 223 -2.95 22.71 -27.49
C SER A 223 -3.42 22.55 -26.05
N GLU A 224 -4.17 21.47 -25.74
CA GLU A 224 -4.63 21.17 -24.38
C GLU A 224 -3.47 20.86 -23.44
N ALA A 225 -2.49 20.07 -23.89
CA ALA A 225 -1.30 19.78 -23.10
C ALA A 225 -0.50 21.06 -22.79
N ILE A 226 -0.29 21.91 -23.79
CA ILE A 226 0.41 23.20 -23.63
C ILE A 226 -0.36 24.11 -22.65
N LYS A 227 -1.67 24.22 -22.77
CA LYS A 227 -2.51 25.02 -21.86
C LYS A 227 -2.38 24.56 -20.40
N LYS A 228 -2.36 23.24 -20.18
CA LYS A 228 -2.17 22.63 -18.82
C LYS A 228 -0.80 23.00 -18.27
N LEU A 229 0.26 22.89 -19.07
CA LEU A 229 1.62 23.26 -18.66
C LEU A 229 1.73 24.76 -18.37
N ASP A 230 1.18 25.61 -19.25
CA ASP A 230 1.17 27.07 -19.09
C ASP A 230 0.40 27.49 -17.83
N PHE A 231 -0.70 26.83 -17.54
CA PHE A 231 -1.42 27.05 -16.30
C PHE A 231 -0.52 26.84 -15.09
N PHE A 232 0.17 25.68 -15.00
CA PHE A 232 0.99 25.36 -13.84
C PHE A 232 2.15 26.34 -13.62
N VAL A 233 2.87 26.73 -14.67
CA VAL A 233 4.04 27.63 -14.53
C VAL A 233 3.64 29.10 -14.32
N ASN A 234 2.45 29.50 -14.76
CA ASN A 234 1.97 30.87 -14.63
C ASN A 234 1.11 31.09 -13.39
N ASN A 235 0.63 30.01 -12.76
CA ASN A 235 -0.21 30.12 -11.57
C ASN A 235 0.60 30.68 -10.39
N LYS A 236 0.11 31.78 -9.79
CA LYS A 236 0.75 32.47 -8.67
C LYS A 236 0.20 32.02 -7.31
N GLY A 237 -0.09 30.74 -7.19
CA GLY A 237 -0.58 30.15 -5.96
C GLY A 237 0.40 30.27 -4.78
N LYS A 238 -0.06 29.90 -3.60
CA LYS A 238 0.69 30.05 -2.34
C LYS A 238 1.34 28.75 -1.86
N HIS A 239 0.87 27.60 -2.35
CA HIS A 239 1.24 26.30 -1.84
C HIS A 239 2.05 25.49 -2.85
N SER A 240 3.13 24.84 -2.39
CA SER A 240 3.93 23.93 -3.21
C SER A 240 3.13 22.68 -3.60
N VAL A 241 3.55 22.00 -4.63
CA VAL A 241 2.99 20.70 -5.04
C VAL A 241 3.04 19.70 -3.91
N ASP A 242 4.16 19.68 -3.14
CA ASP A 242 4.32 18.82 -1.96
C ASP A 242 3.29 19.04 -0.86
N TYR A 243 2.84 20.26 -0.67
CA TYR A 243 1.78 20.55 0.29
C TYR A 243 0.51 19.78 -0.02
N PHE A 244 0.09 19.79 -1.28
CA PHE A 244 -1.10 19.07 -1.74
C PHE A 244 -0.91 17.55 -1.68
N HIS A 245 0.22 17.05 -2.15
CA HIS A 245 0.55 15.64 -2.10
C HIS A 245 0.53 15.09 -0.66
N LYS A 246 1.18 15.79 0.28
CA LYS A 246 1.20 15.39 1.69
C LYS A 246 -0.18 15.48 2.35
N LYS A 247 -0.99 16.49 2.01
CA LYS A 247 -2.36 16.59 2.52
C LYS A 247 -3.24 15.44 2.01
N LEU A 248 -3.21 15.18 0.70
CA LEU A 248 -3.93 14.05 0.12
C LEU A 248 -3.48 12.73 0.76
N GLY A 249 -2.17 12.52 0.89
CA GLY A 249 -1.62 11.32 1.52
C GLY A 249 -2.13 11.11 2.96
N LYS A 250 -2.27 12.18 3.75
CA LYS A 250 -2.83 12.09 5.10
C LYS A 250 -4.31 11.73 5.11
N ILE A 251 -5.11 12.33 4.21
CA ILE A 251 -6.54 11.98 4.08
C ILE A 251 -6.68 10.51 3.71
N MET A 252 -5.96 10.08 2.67
CA MET A 252 -6.01 8.70 2.19
C MET A 252 -5.55 7.71 3.27
N TRP A 253 -4.45 8.00 3.97
CA TRP A 253 -3.92 7.15 5.03
C TRP A 253 -4.89 7.01 6.21
N ASN A 254 -5.44 8.11 6.68
CA ASN A 254 -6.27 8.12 7.88
C ASN A 254 -7.69 7.62 7.62
N LYS A 255 -8.29 7.95 6.48
CA LYS A 255 -9.72 7.73 6.22
C LYS A 255 -10.03 6.66 5.18
N CYS A 256 -9.08 6.39 4.26
CA CYS A 256 -9.22 5.37 3.21
C CYS A 256 -8.23 4.22 3.36
N GLY A 257 -7.49 4.17 4.46
CA GLY A 257 -6.43 3.20 4.70
C GLY A 257 -6.92 1.78 5.02
N MET A 258 -6.23 1.10 5.93
CA MET A 258 -6.40 -0.35 6.17
C MET A 258 -7.70 -0.76 6.84
N ALA A 259 -8.34 0.12 7.59
CA ALA A 259 -9.69 -0.03 8.13
C ALA A 259 -10.47 1.24 7.80
N ARG A 260 -11.70 1.10 7.40
CA ARG A 260 -12.54 2.17 6.83
C ARG A 260 -13.91 2.14 7.48
N ASN A 261 -14.57 3.29 7.51
CA ASN A 261 -15.97 3.37 7.89
C ASN A 261 -16.70 4.42 7.06
N SER A 262 -18.03 4.32 6.97
CA SER A 262 -18.87 5.19 6.15
C SER A 262 -18.67 6.67 6.45
N LYS A 263 -18.52 7.03 7.74
CA LYS A 263 -18.34 8.42 8.16
C LYS A 263 -17.05 9.00 7.60
N GLU A 264 -15.94 8.33 7.85
CA GLU A 264 -14.61 8.79 7.43
C GLU A 264 -14.45 8.79 5.91
N LEU A 265 -15.04 7.81 5.21
CA LEU A 265 -15.04 7.80 3.74
C LEU A 265 -15.81 8.98 3.16
N ASN A 266 -16.98 9.33 3.70
CA ASN A 266 -17.72 10.52 3.28
C ASN A 266 -16.95 11.82 3.56
N GLU A 267 -16.31 11.93 4.73
CA GLU A 267 -15.42 13.05 5.04
C GLU A 267 -14.25 13.12 4.06
N ALA A 268 -13.61 11.97 3.72
CA ALA A 268 -12.52 11.93 2.76
C ALA A 268 -12.94 12.44 1.38
N ILE A 269 -14.08 11.99 0.85
CA ILE A 269 -14.62 12.47 -0.43
C ILE A 269 -14.75 13.99 -0.43
N ASN A 270 -15.36 14.56 0.61
CA ASN A 270 -15.54 15.99 0.73
C ASN A 270 -14.21 16.75 0.84
N GLU A 271 -13.30 16.27 1.71
CA GLU A 271 -11.99 16.91 1.93
C GLU A 271 -11.12 16.87 0.67
N ILE A 272 -11.13 15.75 -0.07
CA ILE A 272 -10.36 15.59 -1.32
C ILE A 272 -10.94 16.50 -2.40
N SER A 273 -12.26 16.58 -2.52
CA SER A 273 -12.93 17.49 -3.46
C SER A 273 -12.57 18.96 -3.20
N GLU A 274 -12.60 19.41 -1.94
CA GLU A 274 -12.18 20.75 -1.57
C GLU A 274 -10.67 20.97 -1.77
N LEU A 275 -9.84 19.97 -1.47
CA LEU A 275 -8.41 20.03 -1.70
C LEU A 275 -8.08 20.15 -3.20
N ARG A 276 -8.84 19.45 -4.07
CA ARG A 276 -8.73 19.54 -5.53
C ARG A 276 -9.07 20.94 -6.05
N LYS A 277 -10.15 21.53 -5.56
CA LYS A 277 -10.50 22.93 -5.90
C LYS A 277 -9.41 23.91 -5.46
N LEU A 278 -8.88 23.71 -4.27
CA LEU A 278 -7.78 24.53 -3.74
C LEU A 278 -6.49 24.34 -4.54
N PHE A 279 -6.21 23.12 -5.01
CA PHE A 279 -5.05 22.83 -5.85
C PHE A 279 -5.07 23.66 -7.13
N TRP A 280 -6.13 23.61 -7.90
CA TRP A 280 -6.26 24.39 -9.12
C TRP A 280 -6.22 25.91 -8.91
N LYS A 281 -6.55 26.38 -7.72
CA LYS A 281 -6.48 27.82 -7.38
C LYS A 281 -5.12 28.25 -6.84
N GLU A 282 -4.47 27.42 -5.99
CA GLU A 282 -3.37 27.86 -5.14
C GLU A 282 -2.06 27.08 -5.33
N VAL A 283 -1.99 26.15 -6.30
CA VAL A 283 -0.74 25.44 -6.59
C VAL A 283 0.29 26.39 -7.18
N LYS A 284 1.54 26.27 -6.73
CA LYS A 284 2.68 27.04 -7.22
C LYS A 284 3.77 26.08 -7.70
N VAL A 285 4.12 26.18 -8.96
CA VAL A 285 5.20 25.44 -9.61
C VAL A 285 6.33 26.43 -9.94
N PRO A 286 7.52 26.26 -9.37
CA PRO A 286 8.68 27.08 -9.74
C PRO A 286 9.28 26.61 -11.06
N GLY A 287 10.09 27.46 -11.70
CA GLY A 287 10.79 27.14 -12.94
C GLY A 287 9.99 27.44 -14.21
N SER A 288 10.42 26.87 -15.32
CA SER A 288 9.91 27.06 -16.68
C SER A 288 9.38 25.74 -17.24
N LYS A 289 8.58 25.80 -18.29
CA LYS A 289 8.17 24.64 -19.09
C LYS A 289 9.18 24.27 -20.19
N ASP A 290 10.11 25.18 -20.48
CA ASP A 290 11.05 25.06 -21.62
C ASP A 290 12.33 24.28 -21.26
N GLU A 291 12.42 23.82 -20.01
CA GLU A 291 13.53 22.99 -19.49
C GLU A 291 12.97 21.85 -18.62
N PHE A 292 13.83 20.88 -18.27
CA PHE A 292 13.45 19.79 -17.39
C PHE A 292 13.02 20.33 -16.02
N ASN A 293 11.76 20.12 -15.67
CA ASN A 293 11.13 20.66 -14.45
C ASN A 293 10.38 19.53 -13.70
N GLU A 294 11.03 18.96 -12.68
CA GLU A 294 10.46 17.89 -11.87
C GLU A 294 9.19 18.32 -11.12
N GLU A 295 9.11 19.57 -10.65
CA GLU A 295 7.94 20.07 -9.93
C GLU A 295 6.75 20.23 -10.87
N LEU A 296 6.97 20.57 -12.14
CA LEU A 296 5.93 20.62 -13.16
C LEU A 296 5.37 19.21 -13.45
N ALA A 297 6.26 18.21 -13.64
CA ALA A 297 5.85 16.83 -13.82
C ALA A 297 5.10 16.28 -12.61
N LYS A 298 5.53 16.65 -11.40
CA LYS A 298 4.89 16.28 -10.14
C LYS A 298 3.51 16.95 -9.99
N ALA A 299 3.33 18.20 -10.43
CA ALA A 299 2.06 18.90 -10.39
C ALA A 299 1.00 18.18 -11.23
N GLY A 300 1.37 17.72 -12.44
CA GLY A 300 0.48 16.91 -13.28
C GLY A 300 0.04 15.63 -12.56
N ARG A 301 0.98 14.89 -11.98
CA ARG A 301 0.67 13.66 -11.24
C ARG A 301 -0.20 13.90 -9.99
N VAL A 302 0.03 14.99 -9.26
CA VAL A 302 -0.79 15.31 -8.08
C VAL A 302 -2.20 15.70 -8.47
N ALA A 303 -2.40 16.37 -9.62
CA ALA A 303 -3.72 16.61 -10.16
C ALA A 303 -4.49 15.29 -10.39
N ASP A 304 -3.84 14.31 -11.03
CA ASP A 304 -4.42 13.00 -11.30
C ASP A 304 -4.68 12.22 -9.99
N PHE A 305 -3.77 12.29 -9.02
CA PHE A 305 -3.95 11.64 -7.70
C PHE A 305 -5.12 12.21 -6.90
N LEU A 306 -5.44 13.49 -7.04
CA LEU A 306 -6.59 14.10 -6.40
C LEU A 306 -7.91 13.54 -6.96
N GLU A 307 -8.00 13.33 -8.26
CA GLU A 307 -9.16 12.70 -8.90
C GLU A 307 -9.28 11.21 -8.54
N LEU A 308 -8.18 10.46 -8.66
CA LEU A 308 -8.14 9.04 -8.29
C LEU A 308 -8.43 8.81 -6.81
N GLY A 309 -7.94 9.69 -5.91
CA GLY A 309 -8.21 9.60 -4.47
C GLY A 309 -9.69 9.77 -4.13
N GLU A 310 -10.38 10.71 -4.79
CA GLU A 310 -11.83 10.92 -4.62
C GLU A 310 -12.62 9.70 -5.13
N LEU A 311 -12.26 9.17 -6.31
CA LEU A 311 -12.88 7.97 -6.87
C LEU A 311 -12.63 6.73 -6.01
N PHE A 312 -11.40 6.56 -5.49
CA PHE A 312 -11.05 5.47 -4.58
C PHE A 312 -11.91 5.48 -3.30
N ALA A 313 -12.10 6.64 -2.70
CA ALA A 313 -12.93 6.78 -1.51
C ALA A 313 -14.42 6.51 -1.83
N LYS A 314 -14.90 6.94 -3.01
CA LYS A 314 -16.26 6.70 -3.51
C LYS A 314 -16.50 5.20 -3.75
N ASP A 315 -15.57 4.49 -4.39
CA ASP A 315 -15.67 3.05 -4.60
C ASP A 315 -15.66 2.28 -3.27
N ALA A 316 -14.75 2.63 -2.36
CA ALA A 316 -14.69 2.02 -1.03
C ALA A 316 -16.00 2.25 -0.22
N LEU A 317 -16.63 3.41 -0.36
CA LEU A 317 -17.91 3.71 0.28
C LEU A 317 -19.06 2.88 -0.30
N SER A 318 -19.07 2.66 -1.62
CA SER A 318 -20.12 1.93 -2.32
C SER A 318 -20.11 0.42 -2.02
N ARG A 319 -18.98 -0.12 -1.58
CA ARG A 319 -18.80 -1.54 -1.28
C ARG A 319 -19.03 -1.83 0.21
N GLU A 320 -20.20 -2.33 0.52
CA GLU A 320 -20.69 -2.57 1.89
C GLU A 320 -20.39 -4.00 2.37
N GLU A 321 -19.12 -4.39 2.29
CA GLU A 321 -18.57 -5.65 2.78
C GLU A 321 -17.15 -5.47 3.28
N SER A 322 -16.54 -6.50 3.83
CA SER A 322 -15.10 -6.61 4.03
C SER A 322 -14.57 -7.82 3.29
N CYS A 323 -13.66 -7.59 2.33
CA CYS A 323 -13.06 -8.63 1.51
C CYS A 323 -11.60 -8.30 1.20
N GLY A 324 -10.67 -9.17 1.59
CA GLY A 324 -9.25 -8.99 1.32
C GLY A 324 -8.65 -7.72 1.92
N GLY A 325 -8.12 -6.85 1.07
CA GLY A 325 -7.57 -5.54 1.46
C GLY A 325 -8.64 -4.48 1.75
N HIS A 326 -9.86 -4.67 1.26
CA HIS A 326 -10.99 -3.80 1.59
C HIS A 326 -11.60 -4.25 2.91
N PHE A 327 -11.44 -3.46 3.96
CA PHE A 327 -11.98 -3.75 5.28
C PHE A 327 -12.81 -2.55 5.79
N ARG A 328 -14.06 -2.82 6.12
CA ARG A 328 -15.03 -1.87 6.67
C ARG A 328 -15.33 -2.24 8.11
N ASP A 329 -15.19 -1.28 9.02
CA ASP A 329 -15.46 -1.49 10.46
C ASP A 329 -16.90 -1.93 10.74
N GLU A 330 -17.83 -1.53 9.87
CA GLU A 330 -19.24 -1.92 9.97
C GLU A 330 -19.50 -3.37 9.52
N TYR A 331 -18.59 -3.94 8.70
CA TYR A 331 -18.75 -5.27 8.09
C TYR A 331 -17.64 -6.22 8.57
N GLN A 332 -17.71 -6.56 9.84
CA GLN A 332 -16.83 -7.53 10.48
C GLN A 332 -17.62 -8.48 11.39
N THR A 333 -17.06 -9.69 11.60
CA THR A 333 -17.63 -10.65 12.54
C THR A 333 -17.46 -10.16 13.98
N ALA A 334 -18.18 -10.80 14.92
CA ALA A 334 -18.02 -10.51 16.35
C ALA A 334 -16.57 -10.66 16.84
N GLU A 335 -15.79 -11.48 16.15
CA GLU A 335 -14.37 -11.73 16.42
C GLU A 335 -13.42 -10.73 15.72
N GLY A 336 -13.95 -9.79 14.93
CA GLY A 336 -13.18 -8.78 14.22
C GLY A 336 -12.54 -9.29 12.91
N GLU A 337 -13.07 -10.36 12.32
CA GLU A 337 -12.67 -10.86 11.01
C GLU A 337 -13.54 -10.23 9.89
N ALA A 338 -13.02 -10.24 8.66
CA ALA A 338 -13.71 -9.67 7.51
C ALA A 338 -15.03 -10.44 7.22
N MET A 339 -16.13 -9.72 7.06
CA MET A 339 -17.44 -10.26 6.72
C MET A 339 -17.76 -9.92 5.27
N ARG A 340 -17.85 -10.95 4.41
CA ARG A 340 -18.20 -10.81 2.99
C ARG A 340 -19.70 -10.79 2.81
N ASP A 341 -20.13 -10.15 1.72
CA ASP A 341 -21.50 -10.24 1.22
C ASP A 341 -21.49 -10.75 -0.25
N LYS A 342 -22.28 -11.82 -0.50
CA LYS A 342 -22.41 -12.43 -1.84
C LYS A 342 -22.94 -11.45 -2.89
N ASN A 343 -23.69 -10.44 -2.49
CA ASN A 343 -24.20 -9.40 -3.39
C ASN A 343 -23.10 -8.52 -3.97
N TYR A 344 -21.89 -8.56 -3.41
CA TYR A 344 -20.71 -7.83 -3.91
C TYR A 344 -19.75 -8.72 -4.70
N GLN A 345 -20.17 -9.89 -5.18
CA GLN A 345 -19.36 -10.75 -6.03
C GLN A 345 -19.33 -10.23 -7.47
N PHE A 346 -18.79 -9.03 -7.63
CA PHE A 346 -18.62 -8.35 -8.92
C PHE A 346 -17.36 -7.47 -8.92
N VAL A 347 -16.85 -7.17 -10.13
CA VAL A 347 -15.87 -6.10 -10.34
C VAL A 347 -16.63 -4.78 -10.50
N SER A 348 -16.16 -3.73 -9.81
CA SER A 348 -16.64 -2.36 -9.99
C SER A 348 -15.79 -1.68 -11.06
N ALA A 349 -16.40 -1.21 -12.14
CA ALA A 349 -15.76 -0.36 -13.14
C ALA A 349 -16.45 1.01 -13.17
N TRP A 350 -15.69 2.07 -12.87
CA TRP A 350 -16.22 3.42 -12.84
C TRP A 350 -15.91 4.15 -14.13
N GLU A 351 -16.96 4.50 -14.88
CA GLU A 351 -16.85 5.32 -16.08
C GLU A 351 -16.66 6.79 -15.71
N TYR A 352 -15.57 7.39 -16.19
CA TYR A 352 -15.28 8.80 -15.99
C TYR A 352 -16.15 9.67 -16.92
N THR A 353 -16.87 10.61 -16.35
CA THR A 353 -17.81 11.50 -17.07
C THR A 353 -17.40 12.97 -17.00
N GLY A 354 -16.14 13.27 -16.69
CA GLY A 354 -15.60 14.61 -16.54
C GLY A 354 -15.30 15.01 -15.10
N GLU A 355 -16.04 14.45 -14.13
CA GLU A 355 -15.85 14.71 -12.70
C GLU A 355 -16.00 13.40 -11.89
N PRO A 356 -15.12 13.12 -10.89
CA PRO A 356 -15.21 11.90 -10.07
C PRO A 356 -16.56 11.71 -9.38
N LYS A 357 -17.20 12.80 -8.94
CA LYS A 357 -18.51 12.75 -8.28
C LYS A 357 -19.63 12.22 -9.18
N ASP A 358 -19.52 12.46 -10.50
CA ASP A 358 -20.53 12.09 -11.49
C ASP A 358 -20.21 10.75 -12.19
N ALA A 359 -19.10 10.08 -11.82
CA ALA A 359 -18.69 8.80 -12.39
C ALA A 359 -19.79 7.74 -12.25
N ILE A 360 -19.99 6.92 -13.29
CA ILE A 360 -21.03 5.91 -13.39
C ILE A 360 -20.45 4.54 -13.04
N LEU A 361 -21.10 3.81 -12.14
CA LEU A 361 -20.70 2.47 -11.76
C LEU A 361 -21.25 1.41 -12.75
N HIS A 362 -20.36 0.68 -13.39
CA HIS A 362 -20.64 -0.56 -14.09
C HIS A 362 -20.23 -1.75 -13.24
N LYS A 363 -21.01 -2.82 -13.30
CA LYS A 363 -20.76 -4.06 -12.54
C LYS A 363 -20.54 -5.22 -13.50
N GLU A 364 -19.46 -5.94 -13.31
CA GLU A 364 -19.15 -7.19 -14.00
C GLU A 364 -19.20 -8.33 -13.00
N GLU A 365 -20.17 -9.23 -13.14
CA GLU A 365 -20.37 -10.34 -12.22
C GLU A 365 -19.24 -11.36 -12.32
N LEU A 366 -18.77 -11.84 -11.15
CA LEU A 366 -17.74 -12.86 -11.04
C LEU A 366 -18.38 -14.23 -10.89
N ASN A 367 -18.17 -15.09 -11.87
CA ASN A 367 -18.61 -16.48 -11.87
C ASN A 367 -17.40 -17.42 -11.82
N TYR A 368 -17.39 -18.33 -10.85
CA TYR A 368 -16.32 -19.31 -10.67
C TYR A 368 -16.87 -20.71 -10.91
N ASN A 369 -16.40 -21.38 -11.99
CA ASN A 369 -16.86 -22.72 -12.35
C ASN A 369 -16.27 -23.82 -11.47
N ASP A 370 -15.02 -23.64 -11.04
CA ASP A 370 -14.20 -24.70 -10.40
C ASP A 370 -13.82 -24.37 -8.96
N ILE A 371 -14.17 -23.19 -8.46
CA ILE A 371 -13.78 -22.71 -7.13
C ILE A 371 -15.00 -22.19 -6.36
N GLU A 372 -15.19 -22.70 -5.17
CA GLU A 372 -16.13 -22.13 -4.23
C GLU A 372 -15.46 -21.00 -3.41
N VAL A 373 -16.06 -19.84 -3.40
CA VAL A 373 -15.57 -18.71 -2.62
C VAL A 373 -15.82 -18.94 -1.13
N LYS A 374 -14.75 -18.99 -0.33
CA LYS A 374 -14.83 -19.22 1.13
C LYS A 374 -14.35 -17.99 1.90
N GLU A 375 -14.93 -17.78 3.08
CA GLU A 375 -14.42 -16.82 4.05
C GLU A 375 -13.12 -17.33 4.65
N ARG A 376 -12.21 -16.39 4.95
CA ARG A 376 -10.95 -16.69 5.63
C ARG A 376 -11.12 -16.49 7.14
N SER A 377 -10.70 -17.49 7.94
CA SER A 377 -10.54 -17.35 9.38
C SER A 377 -9.09 -17.61 9.78
N TYR A 378 -8.61 -16.86 10.77
CA TYR A 378 -7.27 -16.95 11.34
C TYR A 378 -7.28 -17.27 12.83
N LYS A 379 -8.42 -17.74 13.34
CA LYS A 379 -8.58 -18.18 14.72
C LYS A 379 -8.59 -19.68 14.86
#